data_b3d2daa1099ce28bcea2ce3a415305fe
#
_entry.id   b3d2daa1099ce28bcea2ce3a415305fe
#
_cell.length_a   1.000
_cell.length_b   1.000
_cell.length_c   1.000
_cell.angle_alpha   90.00
_cell.angle_beta   90.00
_cell.angle_gamma   90.00
#
_symmetry.space_group_name_H-M   'P 1'
#
loop_
_entity.id
_entity.type
_entity.pdbx_description
1 polymer ?
#
loop_
_entity_poly.entity_id
_entity_poly.type
_entity_poly.pdbx_seq_one_letter_code
_entity_poly.pdbx_strand_id
1 'polypeptide(L)'
;MIDWHSHILPGVDDGPTDIEQSVAIAASLAAGGFTEVYCTPHLVRGCHEAGNDEVRWGVAKLQERLIASGIPITLRSGREYCLDEYLQAALEDPLPLGDSRLLLVEILPHAAAGMVRRLVYDVVRAGFTPVIAHPERSPLLEPPVHSAGNGGFRVAIGHLLGGGRRNGPANSPSDAAENPLLSYLRELGCSFQGNLGSFSGFYGGQVKSTAESMRAAGIYDRYGTDLHNLEQVKSILHSNLNVG
;
A
#
# COMPACT_ATOMS: atom_id res chain seq x y z
N MET A 1 -1.88 -7.81 -16.03
CA MET A 1 -1.95 -6.92 -14.82
C MET A 1 -0.54 -6.47 -14.44
N ILE A 2 -0.41 -5.34 -13.73
CA ILE A 2 0.85 -4.84 -13.17
C ILE A 2 0.84 -5.07 -11.66
N ASP A 3 1.93 -5.64 -11.13
CA ASP A 3 2.19 -5.71 -9.69
C ASP A 3 3.09 -4.54 -9.29
N TRP A 4 2.56 -3.61 -8.52
CA TRP A 4 3.27 -2.38 -8.16
C TRP A 4 4.13 -2.51 -6.90
N HIS A 5 4.09 -3.65 -6.22
CA HIS A 5 4.81 -3.88 -4.96
C HIS A 5 5.08 -5.37 -4.76
N SER A 6 6.34 -5.79 -4.76
CA SER A 6 6.74 -7.20 -4.61
C SER A 6 8.18 -7.34 -4.14
N HIS A 7 8.42 -8.26 -3.20
CA HIS A 7 9.74 -8.61 -2.67
C HIS A 7 10.32 -9.85 -3.37
N ILE A 8 10.20 -9.89 -4.71
CA ILE A 8 10.54 -11.06 -5.52
C ILE A 8 12.06 -11.27 -5.73
N LEU A 9 12.92 -10.28 -5.39
CA LEU A 9 14.36 -10.37 -5.61
C LEU A 9 15.00 -11.33 -4.60
N PRO A 10 15.87 -12.27 -5.06
CA PRO A 10 16.45 -13.25 -4.16
C PRO A 10 17.56 -12.64 -3.29
N GLY A 11 17.50 -12.87 -1.97
CA GLY A 11 18.57 -12.60 -1.02
C GLY A 11 18.88 -11.13 -0.73
N VAL A 12 17.98 -10.20 -1.08
CA VAL A 12 18.18 -8.75 -0.84
C VAL A 12 17.44 -8.23 0.39
N ASP A 13 16.35 -8.91 0.77
CA ASP A 13 15.53 -8.60 1.94
C ASP A 13 14.90 -9.88 2.53
N ASP A 14 13.73 -9.82 3.12
CA ASP A 14 12.96 -10.94 3.67
C ASP A 14 12.11 -11.71 2.63
N GLY A 15 12.34 -11.44 1.36
CA GLY A 15 11.78 -12.18 0.23
C GLY A 15 12.45 -13.55 0.01
N PRO A 16 12.42 -14.08 -1.24
CA PRO A 16 13.02 -15.37 -1.59
C PRO A 16 14.51 -15.43 -1.26
N THR A 17 14.99 -16.59 -0.82
CA THR A 17 16.41 -16.78 -0.48
C THR A 17 17.28 -17.11 -1.69
N ASP A 18 16.68 -17.63 -2.77
CA ASP A 18 17.38 -18.02 -3.99
C ASP A 18 16.58 -17.72 -5.26
N ILE A 19 17.27 -17.74 -6.40
CA ILE A 19 16.70 -17.36 -7.69
C ILE A 19 15.61 -18.34 -8.18
N GLU A 20 15.66 -19.61 -7.78
CA GLU A 20 14.67 -20.61 -8.23
C GLU A 20 13.31 -20.36 -7.54
N GLN A 21 13.31 -19.91 -6.29
CA GLN A 21 12.09 -19.46 -5.60
C GLN A 21 11.50 -18.23 -6.31
N SER A 22 12.33 -17.25 -6.66
CA SER A 22 11.90 -16.06 -7.42
C SER A 22 11.29 -16.44 -8.77
N VAL A 23 11.89 -17.38 -9.49
CA VAL A 23 11.38 -17.91 -10.77
C VAL A 23 10.02 -18.60 -10.57
N ALA A 24 9.86 -19.40 -9.52
CA ALA A 24 8.59 -20.08 -9.21
C ALA A 24 7.48 -19.08 -8.87
N ILE A 25 7.81 -18.01 -8.14
CA ILE A 25 6.91 -16.89 -7.83
C ILE A 25 6.51 -16.20 -9.14
N ALA A 26 7.47 -15.81 -9.98
CA ALA A 26 7.21 -15.14 -11.25
C ALA A 26 6.33 -16.01 -12.19
N ALA A 27 6.59 -17.32 -12.27
CA ALA A 27 5.76 -18.25 -13.04
C ALA A 27 4.30 -18.28 -12.55
N SER A 28 4.12 -18.24 -11.22
CA SER A 28 2.78 -18.24 -10.62
C SER A 28 2.07 -16.90 -10.86
N LEU A 29 2.78 -15.76 -10.78
CA LEU A 29 2.23 -14.45 -11.14
C LEU A 29 1.84 -14.38 -12.62
N ALA A 30 2.69 -14.89 -13.52
CA ALA A 30 2.37 -14.97 -14.95
C ALA A 30 1.11 -15.80 -15.20
N ALA A 31 0.97 -16.96 -14.54
CA ALA A 31 -0.23 -17.78 -14.60
C ALA A 31 -1.48 -17.06 -14.05
N GLY A 32 -1.29 -16.16 -13.08
CA GLY A 32 -2.33 -15.26 -12.55
C GLY A 32 -2.64 -14.05 -13.45
N GLY A 33 -1.97 -13.91 -14.61
CA GLY A 33 -2.21 -12.84 -15.58
C GLY A 33 -1.42 -11.55 -15.33
N PHE A 34 -0.40 -11.59 -14.47
CA PHE A 34 0.55 -10.47 -14.32
C PHE A 34 1.54 -10.49 -15.50
N THR A 35 1.84 -9.31 -16.02
CA THR A 35 2.76 -9.09 -17.13
C THR A 35 3.95 -8.21 -16.78
N GLU A 36 3.81 -7.42 -15.70
CA GLU A 36 4.86 -6.54 -15.21
C GLU A 36 4.87 -6.57 -13.69
N VAL A 37 6.07 -6.58 -13.08
CA VAL A 37 6.28 -6.65 -11.63
C VAL A 37 7.34 -5.63 -11.23
N TYR A 38 7.00 -4.76 -10.30
CA TYR A 38 7.94 -3.87 -9.64
C TYR A 38 8.60 -4.61 -8.47
N CYS A 39 9.90 -4.78 -8.58
CA CYS A 39 10.74 -5.33 -7.52
C CYS A 39 11.06 -4.21 -6.53
N THR A 40 10.47 -4.26 -5.36
CA THR A 40 10.52 -3.19 -4.36
C THR A 40 11.07 -3.69 -3.03
N PRO A 41 12.31 -4.22 -2.99
CA PRO A 41 12.88 -4.71 -1.74
C PRO A 41 12.95 -3.59 -0.70
N HIS A 42 12.84 -3.96 0.56
CA HIS A 42 13.01 -3.06 1.69
C HIS A 42 14.38 -2.38 1.71
N LEU A 43 14.41 -1.12 2.18
CA LEU A 43 15.60 -0.48 2.70
C LEU A 43 15.41 -0.23 4.20
N VAL A 44 15.97 -1.11 5.03
CA VAL A 44 15.88 -1.02 6.49
C VAL A 44 17.28 -1.06 7.06
N ARG A 45 17.70 0.05 7.66
CA ARG A 45 19.05 0.17 8.21
C ARG A 45 19.31 -0.88 9.31
N GLY A 46 20.46 -1.55 9.21
CA GLY A 46 20.86 -2.62 10.11
C GLY A 46 20.22 -3.98 9.84
N CYS A 47 19.35 -4.09 8.80
CA CYS A 47 18.67 -5.33 8.46
C CYS A 47 18.72 -5.63 6.95
N HIS A 48 18.20 -4.73 6.11
CA HIS A 48 18.10 -4.88 4.66
C HIS A 48 18.75 -3.66 3.99
N GLU A 49 20.06 -3.74 3.74
CA GLU A 49 20.89 -2.60 3.29
C GLU A 49 21.47 -2.79 1.88
N ALA A 50 20.88 -3.67 1.06
CA ALA A 50 21.29 -3.84 -0.33
C ALA A 50 21.26 -2.49 -1.05
N GLY A 51 22.38 -2.11 -1.73
CA GLY A 51 22.51 -0.84 -2.45
C GLY A 51 21.61 -0.77 -3.69
N ASN A 52 21.33 0.44 -4.19
CA ASN A 52 20.49 0.61 -5.39
C ASN A 52 21.05 -0.09 -6.62
N ASP A 53 22.37 -0.12 -6.80
CA ASP A 53 23.02 -0.84 -7.92
C ASP A 53 22.90 -2.35 -7.76
N GLU A 54 22.94 -2.86 -6.53
CA GLU A 54 22.70 -4.27 -6.23
C GLU A 54 21.27 -4.68 -6.58
N VAL A 55 20.28 -3.84 -6.24
CA VAL A 55 18.88 -4.05 -6.63
C VAL A 55 18.72 -4.05 -8.16
N ARG A 56 19.30 -3.06 -8.87
CA ARG A 56 19.24 -3.00 -10.34
C ARG A 56 19.90 -4.22 -10.98
N TRP A 57 21.04 -4.65 -10.45
CA TRP A 57 21.72 -5.86 -10.90
C TRP A 57 20.87 -7.12 -10.64
N GLY A 58 20.27 -7.24 -9.45
CA GLY A 58 19.36 -8.34 -9.11
C GLY A 58 18.16 -8.43 -10.06
N VAL A 59 17.53 -7.28 -10.37
CA VAL A 59 16.45 -7.19 -11.36
C VAL A 59 16.92 -7.69 -12.73
N ALA A 60 18.08 -7.24 -13.22
CA ALA A 60 18.61 -7.66 -14.51
C ALA A 60 18.89 -9.18 -14.54
N LYS A 61 19.51 -9.71 -13.49
CA LYS A 61 19.80 -11.16 -13.38
C LYS A 61 18.54 -12.02 -13.32
N LEU A 62 17.56 -11.61 -12.53
CA LEU A 62 16.29 -12.32 -12.48
C LEU A 62 15.56 -12.23 -13.82
N GLN A 63 15.56 -11.07 -14.48
CA GLN A 63 14.96 -10.91 -15.82
C GLN A 63 15.60 -11.83 -16.86
N GLU A 64 16.93 -11.95 -16.91
CA GLU A 64 17.64 -12.91 -17.77
C GLU A 64 17.15 -14.34 -17.51
N ARG A 65 16.99 -14.71 -16.25
CA ARG A 65 16.55 -16.05 -15.84
C ARG A 65 15.10 -16.32 -16.25
N LEU A 66 14.20 -15.31 -16.10
CA LEU A 66 12.80 -15.42 -16.54
C LEU A 66 12.69 -15.60 -18.05
N ILE A 67 13.47 -14.83 -18.84
CA ILE A 67 13.53 -14.98 -20.30
C ILE A 67 13.99 -16.39 -20.68
N ALA A 68 15.07 -16.88 -20.06
CA ALA A 68 15.58 -18.23 -20.30
C ALA A 68 14.58 -19.34 -19.92
N SER A 69 13.68 -19.05 -18.98
CA SER A 69 12.63 -19.97 -18.54
C SER A 69 11.31 -19.81 -19.31
N GLY A 70 11.24 -18.88 -20.27
CA GLY A 70 10.03 -18.61 -21.05
C GLY A 70 8.88 -17.98 -20.24
N ILE A 71 9.19 -17.30 -19.13
CA ILE A 71 8.18 -16.64 -18.27
C ILE A 71 7.98 -15.21 -18.77
N PRO A 72 6.74 -14.85 -19.24
CA PRO A 72 6.46 -13.58 -19.90
C PRO A 72 6.18 -12.45 -18.91
N ILE A 73 7.10 -12.19 -17.97
CA ILE A 73 7.05 -11.07 -17.02
C ILE A 73 8.18 -10.11 -17.30
N THR A 74 7.84 -8.83 -17.32
CA THR A 74 8.81 -7.73 -17.31
C THR A 74 9.03 -7.26 -15.88
N LEU A 75 10.28 -7.25 -15.42
CA LEU A 75 10.64 -6.73 -14.12
C LEU A 75 11.04 -5.25 -14.20
N ARG A 76 10.65 -4.47 -13.19
CA ARG A 76 11.05 -3.08 -13.00
C ARG A 76 11.72 -2.92 -11.64
N SER A 77 12.76 -2.11 -11.57
CA SER A 77 13.38 -1.78 -10.31
C SER A 77 12.54 -0.75 -9.55
N GLY A 78 12.61 -0.82 -8.24
CA GLY A 78 12.04 0.13 -7.31
C GLY A 78 12.53 -0.22 -5.92
N ARG A 79 12.00 0.46 -4.91
CA ARG A 79 12.33 0.19 -3.52
C ARG A 79 11.19 0.60 -2.62
N GLU A 80 10.96 -0.15 -1.55
CA GLU A 80 10.10 0.25 -0.46
C GLU A 80 10.93 0.89 0.66
N TYR A 81 10.63 2.16 0.96
CA TYR A 81 11.30 2.93 1.99
C TYR A 81 10.45 3.02 3.24
N CYS A 82 11.04 2.80 4.41
CA CYS A 82 10.37 3.08 5.66
C CYS A 82 10.28 4.60 5.91
N LEU A 83 9.14 5.07 6.39
CA LEU A 83 9.00 6.43 6.91
C LEU A 83 9.61 6.50 8.31
N ASP A 84 10.95 6.57 8.36
CA ASP A 84 11.75 6.65 9.58
C ASP A 84 12.79 7.79 9.51
N GLU A 85 13.67 7.88 10.50
CA GLU A 85 14.72 8.91 10.57
C GLU A 85 15.81 8.77 9.50
N TYR A 86 15.91 7.62 8.83
CA TYR A 86 16.92 7.37 7.80
C TYR A 86 16.46 7.73 6.39
N LEU A 87 15.16 8.00 6.20
CA LEU A 87 14.60 8.34 4.90
C LEU A 87 15.31 9.52 4.24
N GLN A 88 15.68 10.56 5.01
CA GLN A 88 16.33 11.73 4.45
C GLN A 88 17.67 11.41 3.80
N ALA A 89 18.46 10.51 4.39
CA ALA A 89 19.69 10.03 3.78
C ALA A 89 19.43 9.20 2.51
N ALA A 90 18.38 8.39 2.53
CA ALA A 90 17.97 7.60 1.36
C ALA A 90 17.49 8.47 0.18
N LEU A 91 16.99 9.68 0.44
CA LEU A 91 16.57 10.64 -0.59
C LEU A 91 17.75 11.33 -1.30
N GLU A 92 19.00 11.13 -0.88
CA GLU A 92 20.19 11.62 -1.60
C GLU A 92 20.45 10.82 -2.89
N ASP A 93 20.13 9.52 -2.91
CA ASP A 93 20.18 8.65 -4.10
C ASP A 93 18.98 7.66 -4.08
N PRO A 94 17.75 8.14 -4.34
CA PRO A 94 16.58 7.28 -4.27
C PRO A 94 16.42 6.41 -5.51
N LEU A 95 15.81 5.22 -5.33
CA LEU A 95 15.42 4.32 -6.41
C LEU A 95 13.88 4.34 -6.55
N PRO A 96 13.33 5.15 -7.46
CA PRO A 96 11.90 5.23 -7.69
C PRO A 96 11.37 3.97 -8.41
N LEU A 97 10.05 3.87 -8.54
CA LEU A 97 9.40 2.80 -9.29
C LEU A 97 9.68 2.95 -10.80
N GLY A 98 10.57 2.12 -11.33
CA GLY A 98 11.03 2.19 -12.71
C GLY A 98 11.61 3.57 -13.07
N ASP A 99 11.26 4.07 -14.25
CA ASP A 99 11.71 5.37 -14.76
C ASP A 99 10.78 6.54 -14.34
N SER A 100 9.95 6.32 -13.33
CA SER A 100 8.98 7.31 -12.85
C SER A 100 9.54 8.22 -11.76
N ARG A 101 8.71 9.12 -11.24
CA ARG A 101 9.00 9.90 -10.02
C ARG A 101 8.23 9.35 -8.80
N LEU A 102 7.70 8.15 -8.87
CA LEU A 102 6.95 7.50 -7.80
C LEU A 102 7.91 6.85 -6.81
N LEU A 103 7.80 7.18 -5.54
CA LEU A 103 8.60 6.60 -4.46
C LEU A 103 7.68 5.85 -3.49
N LEU A 104 7.83 4.53 -3.44
CA LEU A 104 7.03 3.70 -2.54
C LEU A 104 7.53 3.86 -1.11
N VAL A 105 6.63 4.20 -0.19
CA VAL A 105 6.96 4.47 1.22
C VAL A 105 5.97 3.75 2.14
N GLU A 106 6.49 3.10 3.17
CA GLU A 106 5.72 2.39 4.18
C GLU A 106 5.59 3.19 5.46
N ILE A 107 4.37 3.24 6.03
CA ILE A 107 4.12 3.78 7.36
C ILE A 107 4.33 2.68 8.39
N LEU A 108 5.37 2.81 9.21
CA LEU A 108 5.67 1.84 10.25
C LEU A 108 4.55 1.77 11.30
N PRO A 109 4.28 0.59 11.91
CA PRO A 109 3.16 0.39 12.85
C PRO A 109 3.19 1.32 14.08
N HIS A 110 4.38 1.77 14.48
CA HIS A 110 4.57 2.65 15.65
C HIS A 110 4.86 4.11 15.27
N ALA A 111 4.71 4.48 14.00
CA ALA A 111 4.96 5.84 13.54
C ALA A 111 3.96 6.84 14.15
N ALA A 112 4.45 8.02 14.50
CA ALA A 112 3.57 9.12 14.90
C ALA A 112 3.07 9.90 13.68
N ALA A 113 1.81 10.30 13.66
CA ALA A 113 1.21 11.05 12.54
C ALA A 113 2.00 12.33 12.16
N GLY A 114 2.57 13.04 13.15
CA GLY A 114 3.42 14.21 12.90
C GLY A 114 4.72 13.87 12.17
N MET A 115 5.33 12.71 12.47
CA MET A 115 6.52 12.22 11.77
C MET A 115 6.17 11.85 10.32
N VAL A 116 5.08 11.09 10.10
CA VAL A 116 4.59 10.74 8.77
C VAL A 116 4.38 11.98 7.91
N ARG A 117 3.67 13.00 8.43
CA ARG A 117 3.45 14.28 7.71
C ARG A 117 4.76 14.92 7.26
N ARG A 118 5.75 15.00 8.16
CA ARG A 118 7.04 15.60 7.86
C ARG A 118 7.80 14.83 6.80
N LEU A 119 7.95 13.50 6.97
CA LEU A 119 8.74 12.67 6.07
C LEU A 119 8.13 12.57 4.67
N VAL A 120 6.80 12.45 4.57
CA VAL A 120 6.12 12.47 3.27
C VAL A 120 6.28 13.84 2.58
N TYR A 121 6.23 14.95 3.33
CA TYR A 121 6.52 16.27 2.80
C TYR A 121 7.98 16.37 2.29
N ASP A 122 8.95 15.74 2.97
CA ASP A 122 10.36 15.73 2.53
C ASP A 122 10.52 14.97 1.20
N VAL A 123 9.78 13.86 0.99
CA VAL A 123 9.73 13.15 -0.31
C VAL A 123 9.22 14.08 -1.42
N VAL A 124 8.13 14.82 -1.17
CA VAL A 124 7.57 15.77 -2.15
C VAL A 124 8.57 16.90 -2.44
N ARG A 125 9.24 17.43 -1.42
CA ARG A 125 10.29 18.46 -1.60
C ARG A 125 11.48 17.97 -2.39
N ALA A 126 11.85 16.70 -2.28
CA ALA A 126 12.88 16.07 -3.09
C ALA A 126 12.43 15.89 -4.56
N GLY A 127 11.18 16.21 -4.88
CA GLY A 127 10.61 16.19 -6.23
C GLY A 127 10.05 14.84 -6.64
N PHE A 128 9.71 13.98 -5.69
CA PHE A 128 9.06 12.68 -5.92
C PHE A 128 7.59 12.73 -5.52
N THR A 129 6.79 11.84 -6.08
CA THR A 129 5.41 11.58 -5.64
C THR A 129 5.42 10.39 -4.71
N PRO A 130 5.06 10.57 -3.43
CA PRO A 130 4.97 9.45 -2.49
C PRO A 130 3.85 8.50 -2.90
N VAL A 131 4.14 7.20 -2.91
CA VAL A 131 3.15 6.13 -3.01
C VAL A 131 3.09 5.46 -1.65
N ILE A 132 1.99 5.67 -0.92
CA ILE A 132 1.81 5.04 0.41
C ILE A 132 1.50 3.56 0.19
N ALA A 133 2.41 2.71 0.66
CA ALA A 133 2.26 1.26 0.62
C ALA A 133 1.14 0.81 1.58
N HIS A 134 0.31 -0.12 1.16
CA HIS A 134 -0.73 -0.81 1.94
C HIS A 134 -1.32 0.03 3.10
N PRO A 135 -1.93 1.20 2.82
CA PRO A 135 -2.46 2.12 3.83
C PRO A 135 -3.49 1.45 4.77
N GLU A 136 -4.16 0.41 4.29
CA GLU A 136 -5.11 -0.39 5.06
C GLU A 136 -4.48 -1.20 6.22
N ARG A 137 -3.15 -1.33 6.22
CA ARG A 137 -2.39 -1.99 7.31
C ARG A 137 -1.92 -1.01 8.36
N SER A 138 -2.09 0.31 8.11
CA SER A 138 -1.67 1.35 9.05
C SER A 138 -2.82 1.78 9.96
N PRO A 139 -2.72 1.59 11.29
CA PRO A 139 -3.73 2.09 12.23
C PRO A 139 -3.93 3.62 12.16
N LEU A 140 -2.90 4.36 11.71
CA LEU A 140 -2.98 5.81 11.55
C LEU A 140 -3.93 6.25 10.44
N LEU A 141 -4.25 5.38 9.48
CA LEU A 141 -5.08 5.67 8.32
C LEU A 141 -6.45 4.99 8.37
N GLU A 142 -6.73 4.23 9.44
CA GLU A 142 -8.05 3.62 9.62
C GLU A 142 -9.15 4.69 9.57
N PRO A 143 -10.28 4.40 8.88
CA PRO A 143 -11.45 5.27 8.93
C PRO A 143 -11.89 5.45 10.38
N PRO A 144 -12.37 6.63 10.79
CA PRO A 144 -12.90 6.83 12.14
C PRO A 144 -14.04 5.83 12.37
N VAL A 145 -13.94 5.04 13.44
CA VAL A 145 -14.97 4.10 13.83
C VAL A 145 -16.19 4.92 14.22
N HIS A 146 -17.22 4.93 13.38
CA HIS A 146 -18.53 5.39 13.83
C HIS A 146 -18.98 4.40 14.91
N SER A 147 -18.84 4.76 16.19
CA SER A 147 -19.54 4.08 17.25
C SER A 147 -21.03 4.16 16.90
N ALA A 148 -21.58 3.07 16.39
CA ALA A 148 -23.03 2.90 16.31
C ALA A 148 -23.54 3.19 17.72
N GLY A 149 -24.15 4.36 17.88
CA GLY A 149 -24.63 4.81 19.18
C GLY A 149 -25.49 3.73 19.79
N ASN A 150 -25.00 3.12 20.86
CA ASN A 150 -25.85 2.35 21.75
C ASN A 150 -27.02 3.26 22.10
N GLY A 151 -28.23 2.84 21.67
CA GLY A 151 -29.45 3.54 21.96
C GLY A 151 -29.64 3.77 23.46
N GLY A 152 -29.05 4.83 23.95
CA GLY A 152 -29.33 5.37 25.27
C GLY A 152 -30.77 5.81 25.28
N PHE A 153 -31.55 5.15 26.09
CA PHE A 153 -32.96 5.41 26.44
C PHE A 153 -33.13 6.90 26.75
N ARG A 154 -33.52 7.71 25.75
CA ARG A 154 -33.94 9.09 25.99
C ARG A 154 -35.35 9.06 26.55
N VAL A 155 -35.43 9.23 27.85
CA VAL A 155 -36.68 9.60 28.52
C VAL A 155 -37.15 10.92 27.90
N ALA A 156 -38.25 10.85 27.15
CA ALA A 156 -38.93 12.02 26.63
C ALA A 156 -39.65 12.71 27.78
N ILE A 157 -39.08 13.80 28.31
CA ILE A 157 -39.83 14.76 29.09
C ILE A 157 -40.34 15.80 28.10
N GLY A 158 -41.67 15.75 27.89
CA GLY A 158 -42.35 16.68 27.03
C GLY A 158 -42.29 18.11 27.55
N HIS A 159 -42.08 19.04 26.63
CA HIS A 159 -42.64 20.37 26.76
C HIS A 159 -43.19 20.82 25.40
N LEU A 160 -44.49 20.98 25.37
CA LEU A 160 -45.25 21.72 24.37
C LEU A 160 -44.68 23.12 24.23
N LEU A 161 -44.45 23.58 23.00
CA LEU A 161 -44.91 24.86 22.46
C LEU A 161 -44.31 25.08 21.06
N GLY A 162 -45.13 25.12 20.11
CA GLY A 162 -45.29 25.98 18.93
C GLY A 162 -44.13 26.25 17.95
N GLY A 163 -44.38 25.92 16.68
CA GLY A 163 -44.07 26.85 15.60
C GLY A 163 -42.89 26.52 14.70
N GLY A 164 -43.14 26.21 13.44
CA GLY A 164 -42.25 26.53 12.35
C GLY A 164 -41.58 25.33 11.63
N ARG A 165 -42.29 24.72 10.68
CA ARG A 165 -41.70 23.91 9.61
C ARG A 165 -40.74 24.78 8.80
N ARG A 166 -39.42 24.46 8.86
CA ARG A 166 -38.49 24.76 7.79
C ARG A 166 -37.95 23.43 7.26
N ASN A 167 -38.42 23.08 6.05
CA ASN A 167 -37.81 22.05 5.23
C ASN A 167 -36.42 22.55 4.81
N GLY A 168 -35.37 22.14 5.50
CA GLY A 168 -34.00 22.20 5.01
C GLY A 168 -33.76 21.01 4.08
N PRO A 169 -32.89 21.14 3.06
CA PRO A 169 -32.57 20.03 2.19
C PRO A 169 -31.95 18.89 2.99
N ALA A 170 -32.35 17.64 2.64
CA ALA A 170 -31.79 16.43 3.21
C ALA A 170 -30.26 16.45 3.10
N ASN A 171 -29.57 16.31 4.22
CA ASN A 171 -28.13 16.11 4.27
C ASN A 171 -27.76 14.94 3.38
N SER A 172 -26.94 15.20 2.37
CA SER A 172 -26.28 14.17 1.56
C SER A 172 -25.46 13.26 2.47
N PRO A 173 -25.28 11.95 2.16
CA PRO A 173 -24.53 11.01 2.99
C PRO A 173 -22.99 11.22 2.95
N SER A 174 -22.49 12.43 2.74
CA SER A 174 -21.06 12.73 2.52
C SER A 174 -20.30 13.28 3.74
N ASP A 175 -20.91 13.37 4.92
CA ASP A 175 -20.24 13.91 6.13
C ASP A 175 -19.72 12.81 7.08
N ALA A 176 -19.28 11.65 6.54
CA ALA A 176 -18.41 10.78 7.30
C ALA A 176 -17.03 11.48 7.39
N ALA A 177 -16.65 11.95 8.58
CA ALA A 177 -15.39 12.63 8.79
C ALA A 177 -14.23 11.73 8.28
N GLU A 178 -13.57 12.14 7.20
CA GLU A 178 -12.40 11.46 6.67
C GLU A 178 -11.26 11.50 7.70
N ASN A 179 -10.42 10.47 7.73
CA ASN A 179 -9.24 10.45 8.60
C ASN A 179 -8.33 11.67 8.29
N PRO A 180 -7.98 12.53 9.29
CA PRO A 180 -7.26 13.78 9.04
C PRO A 180 -5.84 13.60 8.45
N LEU A 181 -5.20 12.45 8.70
CA LEU A 181 -3.90 12.15 8.09
C LEU A 181 -4.10 11.73 6.63
N LEU A 182 -5.11 10.91 6.34
CA LEU A 182 -5.42 10.49 4.97
C LEU A 182 -5.77 11.69 4.08
N SER A 183 -6.63 12.61 4.58
CA SER A 183 -6.97 13.87 3.88
C SER A 183 -5.71 14.68 3.57
N TYR A 184 -4.83 14.87 4.57
CA TYR A 184 -3.57 15.58 4.37
C TYR A 184 -2.68 14.92 3.30
N LEU A 185 -2.54 13.59 3.31
CA LEU A 185 -1.72 12.88 2.33
C LEU A 185 -2.29 13.04 0.92
N ARG A 186 -3.61 13.01 0.76
CA ARG A 186 -4.29 13.26 -0.51
C ARG A 186 -4.08 14.70 -1.01
N GLU A 187 -4.25 15.69 -0.15
CA GLU A 187 -4.01 17.10 -0.48
C GLU A 187 -2.55 17.35 -0.88
N LEU A 188 -1.60 16.61 -0.30
CA LEU A 188 -0.18 16.68 -0.64
C LEU A 188 0.14 16.02 -2.00
N GLY A 189 -0.83 15.32 -2.62
CA GLY A 189 -0.67 14.63 -3.89
C GLY A 189 -0.06 13.24 -3.78
N CYS A 190 -0.14 12.60 -2.61
CA CYS A 190 0.26 11.21 -2.47
C CYS A 190 -0.64 10.28 -3.28
N SER A 191 -0.06 9.20 -3.76
CA SER A 191 -0.74 8.05 -4.35
C SER A 191 -0.81 6.91 -3.34
N PHE A 192 -1.72 5.95 -3.54
CA PHE A 192 -1.96 4.87 -2.59
C PHE A 192 -1.95 3.51 -3.28
N GLN A 193 -1.18 2.57 -2.72
CA GLN A 193 -1.08 1.20 -3.23
C GLN A 193 -1.81 0.25 -2.28
N GLY A 194 -2.89 -0.39 -2.75
CA GLY A 194 -3.62 -1.42 -2.01
C GLY A 194 -2.94 -2.78 -2.14
N ASN A 195 -2.85 -3.52 -1.03
CA ASN A 195 -2.25 -4.84 -1.00
C ASN A 195 -3.29 -5.91 -1.35
N LEU A 196 -3.02 -6.72 -2.37
CA LEU A 196 -3.93 -7.78 -2.81
C LEU A 196 -4.14 -8.86 -1.74
N GLY A 197 -3.13 -9.13 -0.91
CA GLY A 197 -3.24 -10.02 0.24
C GLY A 197 -4.22 -9.53 1.31
N SER A 198 -4.41 -8.22 1.44
CA SER A 198 -5.39 -7.64 2.36
C SER A 198 -6.81 -8.02 1.95
N PHE A 199 -7.13 -7.98 0.66
CA PHE A 199 -8.45 -8.36 0.13
C PHE A 199 -8.72 -9.86 0.24
N SER A 200 -7.69 -10.71 0.18
CA SER A 200 -7.84 -12.15 0.41
C SER A 200 -8.11 -12.50 1.89
N GLY A 201 -7.82 -11.56 2.80
CA GLY A 201 -7.90 -11.78 4.25
C GLY A 201 -6.60 -12.39 4.84
N PHE A 202 -5.52 -12.43 4.07
CA PHE A 202 -4.22 -12.96 4.51
C PHE A 202 -3.73 -12.28 5.80
N TYR A 203 -3.96 -10.96 5.92
CA TYR A 203 -3.58 -10.16 7.10
C TYR A 203 -4.70 -10.03 8.17
N GLY A 204 -5.74 -10.87 8.07
CA GLY A 204 -6.85 -10.91 9.02
C GLY A 204 -8.07 -10.06 8.61
N GLY A 205 -9.18 -10.30 9.33
CA GLY A 205 -10.49 -9.74 8.96
C GLY A 205 -10.59 -8.21 9.10
N GLN A 206 -9.88 -7.61 10.06
CA GLN A 206 -9.87 -6.16 10.26
C GLN A 206 -9.20 -5.47 9.07
N VAL A 207 -8.01 -5.92 8.67
CA VAL A 207 -7.28 -5.37 7.51
C VAL A 207 -8.09 -5.53 6.23
N LYS A 208 -8.74 -6.70 6.03
CA LYS A 208 -9.64 -6.92 4.89
C LYS A 208 -10.79 -5.92 4.88
N SER A 209 -11.47 -5.72 6.00
CA SER A 209 -12.58 -4.76 6.10
C SER A 209 -12.13 -3.33 5.81
N THR A 210 -10.95 -2.93 6.32
CA THR A 210 -10.35 -1.62 6.04
C THR A 210 -10.01 -1.48 4.56
N ALA A 211 -9.40 -2.51 3.94
CA ALA A 211 -9.08 -2.52 2.51
C ALA A 211 -10.34 -2.37 1.64
N GLU A 212 -11.39 -3.12 1.94
CA GLU A 212 -12.67 -3.02 1.23
C GLU A 212 -13.31 -1.64 1.37
N SER A 213 -13.25 -1.05 2.56
CA SER A 213 -13.76 0.31 2.82
C SER A 213 -12.97 1.37 2.06
N MET A 214 -11.64 1.30 2.08
CA MET A 214 -10.77 2.22 1.33
C MET A 214 -10.97 2.07 -0.19
N ARG A 215 -11.16 0.84 -0.70
CA ARG A 215 -11.50 0.61 -2.11
C ARG A 215 -12.83 1.24 -2.48
N ALA A 216 -13.86 1.04 -1.67
CA ALA A 216 -15.19 1.63 -1.89
C ALA A 216 -15.15 3.16 -1.88
N ALA A 217 -14.24 3.76 -1.09
CA ALA A 217 -13.98 5.20 -1.06
C ALA A 217 -13.08 5.70 -2.19
N GLY A 218 -12.59 4.84 -3.08
CA GLY A 218 -11.73 5.21 -4.20
C GLY A 218 -10.36 5.74 -3.78
N ILE A 219 -9.79 5.19 -2.70
CA ILE A 219 -8.49 5.64 -2.17
C ILE A 219 -7.33 5.11 -3.02
N TYR A 220 -7.42 3.89 -3.53
CA TYR A 220 -6.31 3.25 -4.21
C TYR A 220 -6.16 3.70 -5.66
N ASP A 221 -4.93 4.03 -6.06
CA ASP A 221 -4.53 4.34 -7.43
C ASP A 221 -3.94 3.12 -8.13
N ARG A 222 -3.39 2.19 -7.37
CA ARG A 222 -2.72 0.98 -7.86
C ARG A 222 -2.76 -0.15 -6.85
N TYR A 223 -2.45 -1.36 -7.33
CA TYR A 223 -2.44 -2.55 -6.49
C TYR A 223 -1.11 -3.29 -6.62
N GLY A 224 -0.66 -3.91 -5.53
CA GLY A 224 0.53 -4.75 -5.49
C GLY A 224 0.29 -5.99 -4.63
N THR A 225 1.10 -6.99 -4.81
CA THR A 225 0.97 -8.24 -4.06
C THR A 225 1.66 -8.18 -2.70
N ASP A 226 2.76 -7.39 -2.61
CA ASP A 226 3.63 -7.35 -1.43
C ASP A 226 4.04 -8.77 -0.99
N LEU A 227 4.30 -9.62 -1.98
CA LEU A 227 4.60 -11.02 -1.73
C LEU A 227 6.08 -11.23 -1.44
N HIS A 228 6.34 -12.12 -0.47
CA HIS A 228 7.67 -12.51 -0.03
C HIS A 228 7.98 -13.99 -0.31
N ASN A 229 6.95 -14.80 -0.58
CA ASN A 229 7.12 -16.23 -0.80
C ASN A 229 5.97 -16.84 -1.64
N LEU A 230 6.18 -18.10 -2.05
CA LEU A 230 5.24 -18.81 -2.92
C LEU A 230 3.89 -19.13 -2.23
N GLU A 231 3.84 -19.23 -0.92
CA GLU A 231 2.58 -19.50 -0.20
C GLU A 231 1.64 -18.30 -0.27
N GLN A 232 2.19 -17.08 -0.14
CA GLN A 232 1.42 -15.85 -0.30
C GLN A 232 0.83 -15.74 -1.71
N VAL A 233 1.58 -16.11 -2.77
CA VAL A 233 1.05 -16.11 -4.15
C VAL A 233 -0.20 -16.97 -4.24
N LYS A 234 -0.19 -18.18 -3.68
CA LYS A 234 -1.37 -19.07 -3.71
C LYS A 234 -2.56 -18.44 -3.01
N SER A 235 -2.35 -17.85 -1.83
CA SER A 235 -3.41 -17.15 -1.08
C SER A 235 -4.02 -15.99 -1.88
N ILE A 236 -3.19 -15.21 -2.56
CA ILE A 236 -3.63 -14.04 -3.33
C ILE A 236 -4.37 -14.45 -4.60
N LEU A 237 -3.82 -15.40 -5.38
CA LEU A 237 -4.39 -15.79 -6.68
C LEU A 237 -5.68 -16.61 -6.57
N HIS A 238 -5.90 -17.34 -5.47
CA HIS A 238 -7.15 -18.10 -5.24
C HIS A 238 -8.32 -17.21 -4.77
N SER A 239 -8.06 -16.03 -4.26
CA SER A 239 -9.11 -15.05 -3.97
C SER A 239 -9.42 -14.30 -5.26
N ASN A 240 -10.52 -14.66 -5.97
CA ASN A 240 -10.98 -13.99 -7.20
C ASN A 240 -10.69 -12.48 -7.17
N LEU A 241 -9.56 -12.08 -7.77
CA LEU A 241 -9.09 -10.70 -7.82
C LEU A 241 -9.94 -9.91 -8.84
N ASN A 242 -11.20 -9.59 -8.49
CA ASN A 242 -11.97 -8.57 -9.20
C ASN A 242 -11.48 -7.17 -8.75
N VAL A 243 -10.22 -6.86 -9.02
CA VAL A 243 -9.66 -5.51 -9.01
C VAL A 243 -9.59 -5.05 -10.46
N GLY A 244 -10.78 -4.71 -11.01
CA GLY A 244 -10.90 -4.08 -12.33
C GLY A 244 -10.93 -2.60 -12.21
#